data_ad3fce53e23e2d28b3a5ed1e9247c847
#
_entry.id   ad3fce53e23e2d28b3a5ed1e9247c847
#
_cell.length_a   1.000
_cell.length_b   1.000
_cell.length_c   1.000
_cell.angle_alpha   90.00
_cell.angle_beta   90.00
_cell.angle_gamma   90.00
#
_symmetry.space_group_name_H-M   'P 1'
#
loop_
_entity.id
_entity.type
_entity.pdbx_description
1 polymer ?
#
loop_
_entity_poly.entity_id
_entity_poly.type
_entity_poly.pdbx_seq_one_letter_code
_entity_poly.pdbx_strand_id
1 'polypeptide(L)'
;MTDVQQRASAKEFAAYWENRGDEKQETQRFWIDLLRNVYGVPNPEQSIEFEVPVKLSHTSFIDGAIPSTKVLIEQKGLGKDLNKPIKQSDGALLTPFEQAKRYILELPVSQHPRWVVTCNFSTFY
;
A
#
# COMPACT_ATOMS: atom_id res chain seq x y z
N MET A 1 10.35 19.68 8.32
CA MET A 1 11.28 18.58 8.65
C MET A 1 12.53 18.72 7.80
N THR A 2 13.70 18.71 8.43
CA THR A 2 14.98 18.77 7.72
C THR A 2 15.36 17.37 7.19
N ASP A 3 16.33 17.35 6.25
CA ASP A 3 16.84 16.07 5.74
C ASP A 3 17.43 15.21 6.85
N VAL A 4 18.12 15.83 7.80
CA VAL A 4 18.70 15.12 8.96
C VAL A 4 17.61 14.51 9.82
N GLN A 5 16.55 15.26 10.10
CA GLN A 5 15.42 14.78 10.87
C GLN A 5 14.69 13.66 10.13
N GLN A 6 14.50 13.80 8.84
CA GLN A 6 13.84 12.78 8.02
C GLN A 6 14.63 11.48 8.00
N ARG A 7 15.94 11.56 7.85
CA ARG A 7 16.81 10.36 7.87
C ARG A 7 16.76 9.65 9.21
N ALA A 8 16.78 10.42 10.30
CA ALA A 8 16.69 9.86 11.64
C ALA A 8 15.32 9.15 11.85
N SER A 9 14.24 9.79 11.42
CA SER A 9 12.91 9.21 11.50
C SER A 9 12.77 7.95 10.64
N ALA A 10 13.38 7.95 9.46
CA ALA A 10 13.38 6.79 8.58
C ALA A 10 14.11 5.59 9.22
N LYS A 11 15.22 5.84 9.91
CA LYS A 11 15.94 4.79 10.62
C LYS A 11 15.13 4.22 11.78
N GLU A 12 14.47 5.08 12.54
CA GLU A 12 13.58 4.65 13.63
C GLU A 12 12.41 3.84 13.09
N PHE A 13 11.81 4.29 11.98
CA PHE A 13 10.74 3.58 11.30
C PHE A 13 11.20 2.19 10.85
N ALA A 14 12.34 2.10 10.19
CA ALA A 14 12.87 0.83 9.71
C ALA A 14 13.17 -0.13 10.88
N ALA A 15 13.72 0.37 11.97
CA ALA A 15 14.01 -0.43 13.15
C ALA A 15 12.73 -0.94 13.81
N TYR A 16 11.71 -0.08 13.93
CA TYR A 16 10.44 -0.48 14.54
C TYR A 16 9.75 -1.58 13.72
N TRP A 17 9.75 -1.43 12.39
CA TRP A 17 9.04 -2.36 11.51
C TRP A 17 9.87 -3.58 11.09
N GLU A 18 11.12 -3.66 11.52
CA GLU A 18 11.94 -4.84 11.27
C GLU A 18 11.25 -6.08 11.85
N ASN A 19 11.07 -7.11 11.02
CA ASN A 19 10.41 -8.36 11.37
C ASN A 19 8.95 -8.21 11.83
N ARG A 20 8.30 -7.11 11.48
CA ARG A 20 6.87 -6.89 11.71
C ARG A 20 6.16 -6.80 10.36
N GLY A 21 4.92 -7.20 10.30
CA GLY A 21 4.15 -7.04 9.09
C GLY A 21 3.04 -8.04 8.93
N ASP A 22 2.06 -8.00 9.83
CA ASP A 22 0.80 -8.72 9.62
C ASP A 22 -0.09 -7.87 8.72
N GLU A 23 -0.44 -8.41 7.54
CA GLU A 23 -1.18 -7.68 6.53
C GLU A 23 -2.51 -7.14 7.03
N LYS A 24 -3.23 -7.93 7.82
CA LYS A 24 -4.56 -7.53 8.31
C LYS A 24 -4.49 -6.55 9.46
N GLN A 25 -3.57 -6.75 10.39
CA GLN A 25 -3.52 -5.98 11.63
C GLN A 25 -2.69 -4.72 11.53
N GLU A 26 -1.68 -4.69 10.66
CA GLU A 26 -0.64 -3.68 10.72
C GLU A 26 -0.54 -2.78 9.48
N THR A 27 -1.26 -3.09 8.40
CA THR A 27 -1.18 -2.30 7.16
C THR A 27 -1.48 -0.81 7.40
N GLN A 28 -2.57 -0.51 8.09
CA GLN A 28 -2.97 0.88 8.30
C GLN A 28 -1.97 1.62 9.19
N ARG A 29 -1.53 0.97 10.27
CA ARG A 29 -0.54 1.56 11.19
C ARG A 29 0.78 1.83 10.48
N PHE A 30 1.23 0.92 9.63
CA PHE A 30 2.46 1.06 8.86
C PHE A 30 2.42 2.30 7.97
N TRP A 31 1.37 2.45 7.18
CA TRP A 31 1.26 3.56 6.25
C TRP A 31 1.04 4.90 6.95
N ILE A 32 0.26 4.92 8.02
CA ILE A 32 0.08 6.13 8.84
C ILE A 32 1.40 6.55 9.48
N ASP A 33 2.14 5.61 10.03
CA ASP A 33 3.45 5.86 10.63
C ASP A 33 4.44 6.40 9.59
N LEU A 34 4.52 5.76 8.42
CA LEU A 34 5.39 6.21 7.33
C LEU A 34 5.08 7.64 6.90
N LEU A 35 3.81 7.93 6.65
CA LEU A 35 3.42 9.25 6.17
C LEU A 35 3.62 10.34 7.23
N ARG A 36 3.27 10.04 8.49
CA ARG A 36 3.38 11.03 9.57
C ARG A 36 4.83 11.26 9.97
N ASN A 37 5.56 10.21 10.25
CA ASN A 37 6.85 10.33 10.92
C ASN A 37 8.05 10.40 9.97
N VAL A 38 7.95 9.81 8.78
CA VAL A 38 9.03 9.87 7.80
C VAL A 38 8.80 10.98 6.79
N TYR A 39 7.58 11.14 6.29
CA TYR A 39 7.29 12.15 5.27
C TYR A 39 6.71 13.45 5.84
N GLY A 40 6.41 13.50 7.13
CA GLY A 40 5.97 14.73 7.78
C GLY A 40 4.57 15.18 7.39
N VAL A 41 3.72 14.26 6.93
CA VAL A 41 2.32 14.58 6.62
C VAL A 41 1.58 14.80 7.94
N PRO A 42 0.98 15.98 8.19
CA PRO A 42 0.44 16.30 9.52
C PRO A 42 -0.78 15.48 9.91
N ASN A 43 -1.65 15.14 8.97
CA ASN A 43 -2.87 14.36 9.25
C ASN A 43 -3.04 13.29 8.18
N PRO A 44 -2.17 12.25 8.18
CA PRO A 44 -2.20 11.25 7.11
C PRO A 44 -3.52 10.49 7.03
N GLU A 45 -4.22 10.30 8.14
CA GLU A 45 -5.53 9.67 8.17
C GLU A 45 -6.59 10.41 7.34
N GLN A 46 -6.34 11.68 7.01
CA GLN A 46 -7.19 12.46 6.11
C GLN A 46 -6.77 12.39 4.66
N SER A 47 -5.56 11.90 4.41
CA SER A 47 -4.96 11.86 3.06
C SER A 47 -4.99 10.48 2.44
N ILE A 48 -4.94 9.43 3.26
CA ILE A 48 -4.92 8.04 2.79
C ILE A 48 -6.25 7.36 3.12
N GLU A 49 -6.74 6.58 2.18
CA GLU A 49 -7.93 5.76 2.34
C GLU A 49 -7.52 4.29 2.33
N PHE A 50 -8.17 3.49 3.18
CA PHE A 50 -7.91 2.05 3.27
C PHE A 50 -9.15 1.27 2.91
N GLU A 51 -8.94 0.05 2.41
CA GLU A 51 -10.03 -0.88 2.08
C GLU A 51 -11.08 -0.23 1.18
N VAL A 52 -10.61 0.35 0.07
CA VAL A 52 -11.47 1.04 -0.89
C VAL A 52 -12.21 0.00 -1.73
N PRO A 53 -13.57 -0.03 -1.68
CA PRO A 53 -14.32 -1.05 -2.40
C PRO A 53 -14.27 -0.86 -3.91
N VAL A 54 -14.12 -1.97 -4.62
CA VAL A 54 -14.19 -2.02 -6.09
C VAL A 54 -15.15 -3.12 -6.47
N LYS A 55 -16.10 -2.80 -7.35
CA LYS A 55 -17.05 -3.80 -7.84
C LYS A 55 -16.47 -4.51 -9.06
N LEU A 56 -16.14 -5.77 -8.87
CA LEU A 56 -15.83 -6.71 -9.94
C LEU A 56 -17.03 -7.61 -10.16
N SER A 57 -16.83 -8.90 -10.42
CA SER A 57 -17.89 -9.90 -10.37
C SER A 57 -18.43 -10.05 -8.93
N HIS A 58 -17.62 -9.68 -7.95
CA HIS A 58 -17.96 -9.57 -6.53
C HIS A 58 -17.23 -8.35 -5.97
N THR A 59 -17.63 -7.88 -4.80
CA THR A 59 -16.96 -6.74 -4.17
C THR A 59 -15.56 -7.14 -3.70
N SER A 60 -14.56 -6.40 -4.14
CA SER A 60 -13.18 -6.51 -3.68
C SER A 60 -12.74 -5.17 -3.09
N PHE A 61 -11.56 -5.16 -2.46
CA PHE A 61 -11.07 -3.96 -1.78
C PHE A 61 -9.64 -3.66 -2.21
N ILE A 62 -9.40 -2.40 -2.55
CA ILE A 62 -8.05 -1.87 -2.72
C ILE A 62 -7.49 -1.62 -1.33
N ASP A 63 -6.28 -2.09 -1.05
CA ASP A 63 -5.69 -2.01 0.29
C ASP A 63 -5.50 -0.57 0.77
N GLY A 64 -5.01 0.30 -0.10
CA GLY A 64 -4.86 1.71 0.22
C GLY A 64 -4.81 2.59 -1.01
N ALA A 65 -5.15 3.87 -0.82
CA ALA A 65 -5.09 4.87 -1.89
C ALA A 65 -4.81 6.24 -1.30
N ILE A 66 -4.00 7.02 -2.01
CA ILE A 66 -3.75 8.42 -1.67
C ILE A 66 -4.22 9.25 -2.85
N PRO A 67 -5.50 9.70 -2.84
CA PRO A 67 -6.10 10.34 -4.02
C PRO A 67 -5.39 11.63 -4.46
N SER A 68 -4.89 12.43 -3.51
CA SER A 68 -4.25 13.71 -3.83
C SER A 68 -2.98 13.55 -4.68
N THR A 69 -2.27 12.44 -4.53
CA THR A 69 -1.06 12.15 -5.30
C THR A 69 -1.26 11.02 -6.31
N LYS A 70 -2.49 10.52 -6.42
CA LYS A 70 -2.87 9.45 -7.35
C LYS A 70 -2.05 8.18 -7.16
N VAL A 71 -1.91 7.75 -5.90
CA VAL A 71 -1.21 6.52 -5.52
C VAL A 71 -2.23 5.46 -5.16
N LEU A 72 -2.03 4.25 -5.69
CA LEU A 72 -2.75 3.05 -5.28
C LEU A 72 -1.76 2.10 -4.61
N ILE A 73 -2.17 1.51 -3.50
CA ILE A 73 -1.32 0.63 -2.70
C ILE A 73 -1.89 -0.78 -2.73
N GLU A 74 -1.05 -1.75 -3.07
CA GLU A 74 -1.34 -3.18 -2.93
C GLU A 74 -0.40 -3.73 -1.85
N GLN A 75 -0.96 -4.11 -0.70
CA GLN A 75 -0.20 -4.52 0.47
C GLN A 75 -0.16 -6.03 0.60
N LYS A 76 1.03 -6.54 0.90
CA LYS A 76 1.25 -7.96 1.23
C LYS A 76 1.92 -8.07 2.59
N GLY A 77 1.80 -9.24 3.21
CA GLY A 77 2.44 -9.51 4.49
C GLY A 77 3.95 -9.64 4.39
N LEU A 78 4.61 -9.51 5.53
CA LEU A 78 6.06 -9.67 5.62
C LEU A 78 6.48 -11.04 5.08
N GLY A 79 7.52 -11.04 4.26
CA GLY A 79 8.06 -12.26 3.67
C GLY A 79 7.45 -12.65 2.34
N LYS A 80 6.39 -11.99 1.88
CA LYS A 80 5.83 -12.25 0.56
C LYS A 80 6.72 -11.65 -0.52
N ASP A 81 7.02 -12.43 -1.55
CA ASP A 81 7.81 -11.98 -2.68
C ASP A 81 6.90 -11.20 -3.64
N LEU A 82 7.18 -9.91 -3.82
CA LEU A 82 6.36 -9.03 -4.65
C LEU A 82 6.47 -9.33 -6.15
N ASN A 83 7.42 -10.15 -6.55
CA ASN A 83 7.62 -10.54 -7.95
C ASN A 83 7.01 -11.90 -8.29
N LYS A 84 6.45 -12.62 -7.32
CA LYS A 84 5.88 -13.94 -7.55
C LYS A 84 4.37 -13.89 -7.69
N PRO A 85 3.81 -14.64 -8.66
CA PRO A 85 2.35 -14.76 -8.77
C PRO A 85 1.74 -15.43 -7.53
N ILE A 86 0.57 -14.93 -7.16
CA ILE A 86 -0.22 -15.45 -6.06
C ILE A 86 -1.55 -15.94 -6.64
N LYS A 87 -2.00 -17.11 -6.20
CA LYS A 87 -3.26 -17.67 -6.67
C LYS A 87 -4.43 -16.86 -6.13
N GLN A 88 -5.27 -16.36 -7.04
CA GLN A 88 -6.48 -15.62 -6.72
C GLN A 88 -7.64 -16.60 -6.45
N SER A 89 -8.75 -16.07 -5.92
CA SER A 89 -9.93 -16.88 -5.62
C SER A 89 -10.54 -17.54 -6.87
N ASP A 90 -10.37 -16.92 -8.04
CA ASP A 90 -10.85 -17.45 -9.32
C ASP A 90 -9.85 -18.40 -10.00
N GLY A 91 -8.72 -18.72 -9.33
CA GLY A 91 -7.70 -19.59 -9.85
C GLY A 91 -6.61 -18.91 -10.68
N ALA A 92 -6.77 -17.63 -11.02
CA ALA A 92 -5.75 -16.91 -11.76
C ALA A 92 -4.49 -16.70 -10.92
N LEU A 93 -3.32 -16.72 -11.57
CA LEU A 93 -2.03 -16.45 -10.93
C LEU A 93 -1.62 -15.03 -11.28
N LEU A 94 -1.59 -14.15 -10.29
CA LEU A 94 -1.28 -12.73 -10.46
C LEU A 94 -0.21 -12.29 -9.46
N THR A 95 0.77 -11.51 -9.93
CA THR A 95 1.65 -10.77 -9.02
C THR A 95 0.84 -9.68 -8.31
N PRO A 96 1.34 -9.12 -7.20
CA PRO A 96 0.67 -7.99 -6.56
C PRO A 96 0.40 -6.82 -7.51
N PHE A 97 1.35 -6.49 -8.39
CA PHE A 97 1.15 -5.45 -9.38
C PHE A 97 0.02 -5.79 -10.35
N GLU A 98 -0.02 -7.01 -10.85
CA GLU A 98 -1.09 -7.46 -11.76
C GLU A 98 -2.45 -7.46 -11.06
N GLN A 99 -2.49 -7.79 -9.78
CA GLN A 99 -3.68 -7.72 -8.97
C GLN A 99 -4.20 -6.27 -8.87
N ALA A 100 -3.29 -5.33 -8.64
CA ALA A 100 -3.63 -3.90 -8.62
C ALA A 100 -4.17 -3.44 -9.98
N LYS A 101 -3.54 -3.87 -11.08
CA LYS A 101 -4.01 -3.54 -12.43
C LYS A 101 -5.42 -4.05 -12.70
N ARG A 102 -5.77 -5.23 -12.20
CA ARG A 102 -7.13 -5.77 -12.32
C ARG A 102 -8.16 -4.82 -11.69
N TYR A 103 -7.86 -4.29 -10.50
CA TYR A 103 -8.73 -3.32 -9.84
C TYR A 103 -8.84 -2.01 -10.62
N ILE A 104 -7.72 -1.52 -11.16
CA ILE A 104 -7.69 -0.27 -11.90
C ILE A 104 -8.61 -0.31 -13.11
N LEU A 105 -8.66 -1.43 -13.81
CA LEU A 105 -9.52 -1.59 -14.99
C LEU A 105 -11.01 -1.42 -14.68
N GLU A 106 -11.40 -1.64 -13.43
CA GLU A 106 -12.80 -1.52 -13.00
C GLU A 106 -13.12 -0.12 -12.44
N LEU A 107 -12.12 0.74 -12.29
CA LEU A 107 -12.34 2.10 -11.83
C LEU A 107 -12.69 3.02 -13.00
N PRO A 108 -13.52 4.07 -12.76
CA PRO A 108 -13.67 5.15 -13.75
C PRO A 108 -12.31 5.74 -14.09
N VAL A 109 -12.13 6.17 -15.35
CA VAL A 109 -10.85 6.71 -15.81
C VAL A 109 -10.37 7.88 -14.95
N SER A 110 -11.30 8.70 -14.47
CA SER A 110 -10.97 9.83 -13.58
C SER A 110 -10.36 9.41 -12.24
N GLN A 111 -10.56 8.15 -11.83
CA GLN A 111 -10.05 7.59 -10.59
C GLN A 111 -8.82 6.71 -10.79
N HIS A 112 -8.32 6.57 -12.02
CA HIS A 112 -7.13 5.78 -12.28
C HIS A 112 -5.93 6.40 -11.58
N PRO A 113 -5.13 5.60 -10.86
CA PRO A 113 -3.93 6.10 -10.20
C PRO A 113 -2.86 6.42 -11.24
N ARG A 114 -1.95 7.30 -10.87
CA ARG A 114 -0.72 7.54 -11.62
C ARG A 114 0.39 6.59 -11.17
N TRP A 115 0.37 6.22 -9.90
CA TRP A 115 1.40 5.38 -9.28
C TRP A 115 0.76 4.17 -8.63
N VAL A 116 1.37 3.02 -8.82
CA VAL A 116 1.00 1.80 -8.10
C VAL A 116 2.19 1.40 -7.24
N VAL A 117 1.97 1.28 -5.94
CA VAL A 117 2.99 0.86 -4.98
C VAL A 117 2.58 -0.51 -4.45
N THR A 118 3.44 -1.50 -4.64
CA THR A 118 3.30 -2.78 -3.95
C THR A 118 4.27 -2.80 -2.78
N CYS A 119 3.84 -3.38 -1.67
CA CYS A 119 4.61 -3.33 -0.42
C CYS A 119 4.41 -4.60 0.38
N ASN A 120 5.49 -5.05 1.05
CA ASN A 120 5.43 -6.20 1.96
C ASN A 120 6.04 -5.86 3.33
N PHE A 121 5.95 -4.59 3.76
CA PHE A 121 6.53 -4.04 4.99
C PHE A 121 8.05 -3.87 4.97
N SER A 122 8.77 -4.58 4.13
CA SER A 122 10.24 -4.43 4.03
C SER A 122 10.69 -3.91 2.67
N THR A 123 9.85 -4.02 1.66
CA THR A 123 10.17 -3.62 0.30
C THR A 123 9.01 -2.85 -0.31
N PHE A 124 9.32 -1.80 -1.03
CA PHE A 124 8.37 -1.02 -1.83
C PHE A 124 8.73 -1.17 -3.30
N TYR A 125 7.69 -1.35 -4.10
CA TYR A 125 7.87 -1.49 -5.55
C TYR A 125 7.05 -0.47 -6.30
#